data_dd7f7024554df8cdd6f3273d5540c1df
#
_entry.id   dd7f7024554df8cdd6f3273d5540c1df
#
_cell.length_a   1.000
_cell.length_b   1.000
_cell.length_c   1.000
_cell.angle_alpha   90.00
_cell.angle_beta   90.00
_cell.angle_gamma   90.00
#
_symmetry.space_group_name_H-M   'P 1'
#
loop_
_entity.id
_entity.type
_entity.pdbx_description
1 polymer ?
#
loop_
_entity_poly.entity_id
_entity_poly.type
_entity_poly.pdbx_seq_one_letter_code
_entity_poly.pdbx_strand_id
1 'polypeptide(L)'
;MKRKGIGNRESGIALPGTGNGERGTVTPRGTSVPGSPFPVPSAPVSRIPHPASLLSVRQATGKDLPAILALRLALLREHSHNAIYGRLRPDAEPRAAKLFAAQLQSLNEVIFLAEMGGEAVGVLRCIHSAGSPLLDPPQYAYISSVYVVPRAREQGVLRELLAAADAWCADRGLDEMRLHNAADNPLANAAWEALGFEVVEHLRVRSLKPR
;
A
#
# COMPACT_ATOMS: atom_id res chain seq x y z
N MET A 1 8.77 53.71 12.17
CA MET A 1 8.07 52.69 11.40
C MET A 1 7.44 51.67 12.32
N LYS A 2 6.11 51.57 12.32
CA LYS A 2 5.33 50.84 13.32
C LYS A 2 5.25 49.35 12.97
N ARG A 3 5.65 48.46 13.89
CA ARG A 3 5.41 47.00 13.81
C ARG A 3 3.96 46.75 14.27
N LYS A 4 3.17 46.09 13.39
CA LYS A 4 1.86 45.53 13.76
C LYS A 4 2.04 44.10 14.23
N GLY A 5 1.59 43.83 15.45
CA GLY A 5 1.50 42.49 16.02
C GLY A 5 0.30 41.74 15.41
N ILE A 6 0.48 40.47 15.19
CA ILE A 6 -0.59 39.53 14.78
C ILE A 6 -0.91 38.71 16.02
N GLY A 7 -2.17 38.87 16.46
CA GLY A 7 -2.70 38.22 17.65
C GLY A 7 -3.06 36.75 17.37
N ASN A 8 -2.67 35.90 18.32
CA ASN A 8 -3.18 34.53 18.47
C ASN A 8 -4.67 34.57 18.81
N ARG A 9 -5.47 33.81 18.10
CA ARG A 9 -6.80 33.38 18.53
C ARG A 9 -6.78 31.88 18.82
N GLU A 10 -6.80 31.57 20.09
CA GLU A 10 -7.14 30.23 20.58
C GLU A 10 -8.64 30.01 20.36
N SER A 11 -8.99 28.90 19.71
CA SER A 11 -10.35 28.40 19.62
C SER A 11 -10.44 27.09 20.37
N GLY A 12 -10.98 27.14 21.59
CA GLY A 12 -11.31 25.98 22.39
C GLY A 12 -12.50 25.23 21.78
N ILE A 13 -12.40 23.92 21.70
CA ILE A 13 -13.50 23.02 21.37
C ILE A 13 -13.85 22.23 22.63
N ALA A 14 -15.09 22.41 23.07
CA ALA A 14 -15.69 21.74 24.22
C ALA A 14 -16.08 20.30 23.87
N LEU A 15 -15.85 19.40 24.83
CA LEU A 15 -16.31 17.99 24.79
C LEU A 15 -17.79 17.92 25.20
N PRO A 16 -18.63 17.11 24.57
CA PRO A 16 -19.94 16.75 25.11
C PRO A 16 -19.88 15.52 26.02
N GLY A 17 -20.66 15.61 27.08
CA GLY A 17 -20.69 14.75 28.23
C GLY A 17 -21.30 13.37 28.05
N THR A 18 -20.95 12.56 29.00
CA THR A 18 -21.46 11.21 29.32
C THR A 18 -22.95 11.24 29.69
N GLY A 19 -23.72 10.35 29.03
CA GLY A 19 -25.10 10.02 29.45
C GLY A 19 -25.23 8.53 29.76
N ASN A 20 -25.37 8.20 31.05
CA ASN A 20 -25.80 6.90 31.56
C ASN A 20 -27.29 6.68 31.28
N GLY A 21 -27.67 5.51 30.80
CA GLY A 21 -29.04 5.05 30.69
C GLY A 21 -29.16 3.55 31.00
N GLU A 22 -29.89 3.28 32.10
CA GLU A 22 -30.05 1.96 32.74
C GLU A 22 -31.02 0.99 32.05
N ARG A 23 -30.70 -0.30 32.21
CA ARG A 23 -31.56 -1.46 32.48
C ARG A 23 -32.83 -1.76 31.66
N GLY A 24 -32.86 -3.00 31.16
CA GLY A 24 -34.06 -3.70 30.79
C GLY A 24 -33.81 -5.17 30.52
N THR A 25 -33.82 -6.00 31.56
CA THR A 25 -33.85 -7.47 31.49
C THR A 25 -35.25 -7.94 31.17
N VAL A 26 -35.44 -8.69 30.10
CA VAL A 26 -36.65 -9.55 29.91
C VAL A 26 -36.20 -10.89 29.34
N THR A 27 -36.37 -11.92 30.14
CA THR A 27 -36.35 -13.33 29.76
C THR A 27 -37.73 -13.76 29.28
N PRO A 28 -37.85 -14.56 28.24
CA PRO A 28 -38.95 -15.52 28.12
C PRO A 28 -38.44 -16.96 28.14
N ARG A 29 -39.21 -17.76 28.93
CA ARG A 29 -39.09 -19.18 29.13
C ARG A 29 -39.26 -19.99 27.85
N GLY A 30 -38.60 -21.15 27.87
CA GLY A 30 -38.54 -22.12 26.81
C GLY A 30 -39.83 -22.86 26.48
N THR A 31 -39.79 -23.43 25.32
CA THR A 31 -40.56 -24.62 24.97
C THR A 31 -39.63 -25.57 24.22
N SER A 32 -39.38 -26.71 24.88
CA SER A 32 -38.64 -27.84 24.33
C SER A 32 -39.51 -28.60 23.34
N VAL A 33 -38.95 -28.83 22.11
CA VAL A 33 -39.50 -29.76 21.13
C VAL A 33 -38.58 -30.98 21.04
N PRO A 34 -39.09 -32.23 21.08
CA PRO A 34 -38.26 -33.42 21.12
C PRO A 34 -37.57 -33.72 19.79
N GLY A 35 -36.39 -34.28 19.90
CA GLY A 35 -35.48 -34.56 18.80
C GLY A 35 -35.95 -35.61 17.81
N SER A 36 -35.46 -35.44 16.59
CA SER A 36 -35.45 -36.46 15.54
C SER A 36 -34.03 -37.04 15.44
N PRO A 37 -33.83 -38.34 15.53
CA PRO A 37 -32.50 -38.96 15.47
C PRO A 37 -32.23 -39.51 14.07
N PHE A 38 -31.75 -38.67 13.16
CA PHE A 38 -31.10 -39.17 11.96
C PHE A 38 -29.76 -38.40 11.73
N PRO A 39 -28.61 -39.09 11.78
CA PRO A 39 -27.37 -38.50 11.37
C PRO A 39 -27.37 -38.38 9.85
N VAL A 40 -27.39 -37.13 9.36
CA VAL A 40 -27.14 -36.85 7.96
C VAL A 40 -25.62 -37.01 7.74
N PRO A 41 -25.15 -37.87 6.81
CA PRO A 41 -23.74 -37.97 6.49
C PRO A 41 -23.33 -36.67 5.82
N SER A 42 -22.47 -35.90 6.51
CA SER A 42 -21.80 -34.73 5.91
C SER A 42 -20.84 -35.23 4.85
N ALA A 43 -21.25 -35.16 3.59
CA ALA A 43 -20.33 -35.30 2.49
C ALA A 43 -19.25 -34.21 2.59
N PRO A 44 -17.96 -34.51 2.33
CA PRO A 44 -16.93 -33.48 2.29
C PRO A 44 -17.27 -32.49 1.18
N VAL A 45 -17.67 -31.29 1.58
CA VAL A 45 -17.84 -30.19 0.64
C VAL A 45 -16.45 -29.92 0.06
N SER A 46 -16.27 -30.37 -1.19
CA SER A 46 -15.11 -30.02 -1.97
C SER A 46 -15.03 -28.50 -2.01
N ARG A 47 -14.14 -27.90 -1.23
CA ARG A 47 -13.88 -26.45 -1.26
C ARG A 47 -13.36 -26.15 -2.65
N ILE A 48 -14.20 -25.64 -3.52
CA ILE A 48 -13.76 -24.97 -4.75
C ILE A 48 -12.85 -23.82 -4.25
N PRO A 49 -11.57 -23.78 -4.65
CA PRO A 49 -10.69 -22.71 -4.21
C PRO A 49 -11.29 -21.38 -4.65
N HIS A 50 -11.55 -20.49 -3.71
CA HIS A 50 -11.95 -19.12 -4.02
C HIS A 50 -10.84 -18.48 -4.87
N PRO A 51 -11.14 -17.62 -5.86
CA PRO A 51 -10.12 -16.95 -6.68
C PRO A 51 -9.03 -16.26 -5.85
N ALA A 52 -9.35 -15.78 -4.66
CA ALA A 52 -8.40 -15.24 -3.69
C ALA A 52 -7.36 -16.27 -3.19
N SER A 53 -7.61 -17.58 -3.29
CA SER A 53 -6.64 -18.63 -2.92
C SER A 53 -5.54 -18.85 -3.95
N LEU A 54 -5.58 -18.13 -5.06
CA LEU A 54 -4.54 -18.15 -6.11
C LEU A 54 -3.58 -16.96 -5.99
N LEU A 55 -3.86 -15.96 -5.14
CA LEU A 55 -2.99 -14.82 -4.90
C LEU A 55 -1.94 -15.19 -3.85
N SER A 56 -0.66 -15.01 -4.19
CA SER A 56 0.45 -15.11 -3.27
C SER A 56 1.38 -13.93 -3.41
N VAL A 57 2.02 -13.53 -2.30
CA VAL A 57 3.04 -12.48 -2.29
C VAL A 57 4.31 -13.06 -1.70
N ARG A 58 5.43 -12.79 -2.35
CA ARG A 58 6.76 -13.21 -1.90
C ARG A 58 7.81 -12.16 -2.19
N GLN A 59 8.93 -12.25 -1.49
CA GLN A 59 10.12 -11.48 -1.84
C GLN A 59 10.66 -11.95 -3.20
N ALA A 60 11.02 -10.99 -4.03
CA ALA A 60 11.63 -11.24 -5.33
C ALA A 60 13.11 -11.61 -5.19
N THR A 61 13.59 -12.39 -6.15
CA THR A 61 14.97 -12.84 -6.27
C THR A 61 15.58 -12.43 -7.61
N GLY A 62 16.85 -12.68 -7.83
CA GLY A 62 17.49 -12.41 -9.13
C GLY A 62 16.82 -13.10 -10.32
N LYS A 63 16.12 -14.21 -10.11
CA LYS A 63 15.37 -14.93 -11.16
C LYS A 63 14.14 -14.15 -11.65
N ASP A 64 13.64 -13.24 -10.82
CA ASP A 64 12.44 -12.47 -11.07
C ASP A 64 12.70 -11.16 -11.84
N LEU A 65 13.98 -10.89 -12.17
CA LEU A 65 14.36 -9.64 -12.87
C LEU A 65 13.54 -9.37 -14.13
N PRO A 66 13.24 -10.34 -15.01
CA PRO A 66 12.39 -10.09 -16.17
C PRO A 66 10.98 -9.64 -15.83
N ALA A 67 10.34 -10.24 -14.83
CA ALA A 67 9.01 -9.88 -14.37
C ALA A 67 9.00 -8.47 -13.74
N ILE A 68 9.99 -8.17 -12.88
CA ILE A 68 10.17 -6.84 -12.27
C ILE A 68 10.35 -5.79 -13.34
N LEU A 69 11.19 -6.05 -14.34
CA LEU A 69 11.45 -5.14 -15.46
C LEU A 69 10.15 -4.83 -16.21
N ALA A 70 9.40 -5.87 -16.58
CA ALA A 70 8.12 -5.73 -17.29
C ALA A 70 7.12 -4.88 -16.49
N LEU A 71 6.88 -5.20 -15.21
CA LEU A 71 5.91 -4.51 -14.36
C LEU A 71 6.32 -3.05 -14.09
N ARG A 72 7.58 -2.79 -13.79
CA ARG A 72 8.04 -1.42 -13.47
C ARG A 72 8.14 -0.52 -14.70
N LEU A 73 8.44 -1.07 -15.87
CA LEU A 73 8.35 -0.31 -17.12
C LEU A 73 6.91 -0.06 -17.52
N ALA A 74 5.98 -0.99 -17.26
CA ALA A 74 4.55 -0.78 -17.46
C ALA A 74 4.02 0.38 -16.59
N LEU A 75 4.42 0.44 -15.32
CA LEU A 75 4.12 1.57 -14.42
C LEU A 75 4.54 2.92 -15.04
N LEU A 76 5.77 3.03 -15.53
CA LEU A 76 6.29 4.27 -16.09
C LEU A 76 5.57 4.64 -17.40
N ARG A 77 5.21 3.67 -18.23
CA ARG A 77 4.45 3.89 -19.47
C ARG A 77 3.03 4.36 -19.19
N GLU A 78 2.38 3.82 -18.17
CA GLU A 78 1.03 4.24 -17.74
C GLU A 78 1.04 5.71 -17.29
N HIS A 79 2.13 6.19 -16.71
CA HIS A 79 2.31 7.58 -16.28
C HIS A 79 3.01 8.46 -17.33
N SER A 80 2.92 8.14 -18.61
CA SER A 80 3.58 8.88 -19.71
C SER A 80 3.18 10.37 -19.82
N HIS A 81 1.99 10.73 -19.34
CA HIS A 81 1.51 12.12 -19.29
C HIS A 81 2.05 12.92 -18.08
N ASN A 82 2.59 12.25 -17.06
CA ASN A 82 3.11 12.92 -15.87
C ASN A 82 4.40 13.71 -16.17
N ALA A 83 4.51 14.91 -15.61
CA ALA A 83 5.64 15.81 -15.86
C ALA A 83 7.02 15.25 -15.43
N ILE A 84 7.04 14.25 -14.54
CA ILE A 84 8.26 13.58 -14.06
C ILE A 84 8.42 12.23 -14.75
N TYR A 85 7.42 11.34 -14.60
CA TYR A 85 7.51 9.94 -15.03
C TYR A 85 7.37 9.76 -16.55
N GLY A 86 6.73 10.70 -17.25
CA GLY A 86 6.54 10.65 -18.71
C GLY A 86 7.79 10.93 -19.53
N ARG A 87 8.94 11.23 -18.87
CA ARG A 87 10.20 11.57 -19.56
C ARG A 87 11.15 10.37 -19.60
N LEU A 88 10.67 9.24 -20.07
CA LEU A 88 11.51 8.06 -20.23
C LEU A 88 12.62 8.33 -21.26
N ARG A 89 13.83 7.94 -20.92
CA ARG A 89 14.98 7.99 -21.83
C ARG A 89 14.85 6.92 -22.91
N PRO A 90 15.39 7.14 -24.11
CA PRO A 90 15.43 6.11 -25.16
C PRO A 90 16.14 4.81 -24.73
N ASP A 91 17.15 4.93 -23.83
CA ASP A 91 17.92 3.81 -23.26
C ASP A 91 17.41 3.38 -21.85
N ALA A 92 16.14 3.62 -21.54
CA ALA A 92 15.57 3.34 -20.21
C ALA A 92 15.60 1.84 -19.87
N GLU A 93 15.28 0.96 -20.81
CA GLU A 93 15.17 -0.47 -20.55
C GLU A 93 16.49 -1.13 -20.13
N PRO A 94 17.63 -1.00 -20.88
CA PRO A 94 18.91 -1.57 -20.45
C PRO A 94 19.43 -0.92 -19.16
N ARG A 95 19.11 0.33 -18.88
CA ARG A 95 19.43 0.98 -17.60
C ARG A 95 18.59 0.41 -16.46
N ALA A 96 17.30 0.19 -16.69
CA ALA A 96 16.39 -0.40 -15.72
C ALA A 96 16.83 -1.82 -15.33
N ALA A 97 17.24 -2.64 -16.27
CA ALA A 97 17.74 -3.98 -16.00
C ALA A 97 18.94 -3.97 -15.03
N LYS A 98 19.94 -3.09 -15.28
CA LYS A 98 21.10 -2.94 -14.38
C LYS A 98 20.69 -2.41 -13.00
N LEU A 99 19.83 -1.39 -12.97
CA LEU A 99 19.35 -0.78 -11.74
C LEU A 99 18.59 -1.79 -10.88
N PHE A 100 17.64 -2.54 -11.46
CA PHE A 100 16.80 -3.46 -10.72
C PHE A 100 17.58 -4.69 -10.24
N ALA A 101 18.58 -5.15 -11.04
CA ALA A 101 19.50 -6.18 -10.59
C ALA A 101 20.31 -5.74 -9.35
N ALA A 102 20.79 -4.50 -9.33
CA ALA A 102 21.49 -3.93 -8.16
C ALA A 102 20.55 -3.79 -6.94
N GLN A 103 19.30 -3.37 -7.15
CA GLN A 103 18.30 -3.26 -6.08
C GLN A 103 17.97 -4.61 -5.44
N LEU A 104 17.92 -5.69 -6.22
CA LEU A 104 17.71 -7.05 -5.70
C LEU A 104 18.86 -7.57 -4.82
N GLN A 105 20.02 -6.95 -4.90
CA GLN A 105 21.20 -7.28 -4.07
C GLN A 105 21.36 -6.34 -2.86
N SER A 106 20.53 -5.31 -2.76
CA SER A 106 20.62 -4.32 -1.68
C SER A 106 20.12 -4.89 -0.36
N LEU A 107 20.82 -4.61 0.74
CA LEU A 107 20.39 -4.96 2.10
C LEU A 107 19.37 -3.98 2.68
N ASN A 108 19.31 -2.76 2.12
CA ASN A 108 18.45 -1.69 2.60
C ASN A 108 17.11 -1.59 1.85
N GLU A 109 16.81 -2.54 0.99
CA GLU A 109 15.58 -2.54 0.24
C GLU A 109 15.07 -3.95 -0.06
N VAL A 110 13.79 -4.05 -0.33
CA VAL A 110 13.12 -5.28 -0.71
C VAL A 110 12.20 -5.02 -1.89
N ILE A 111 12.05 -6.01 -2.74
CA ILE A 111 11.05 -6.02 -3.81
C ILE A 111 10.13 -7.21 -3.56
N PHE A 112 8.83 -6.95 -3.47
CA PHE A 112 7.81 -7.98 -3.39
C PHE A 112 7.13 -8.16 -4.75
N LEU A 113 6.83 -9.40 -5.08
CA LEU A 113 6.00 -9.78 -6.22
C LEU A 113 4.72 -10.43 -5.75
N ALA A 114 3.61 -10.00 -6.33
CA ALA A 114 2.33 -10.68 -6.22
C ALA A 114 2.12 -11.56 -7.45
N GLU A 115 1.72 -12.80 -7.22
CA GLU A 115 1.48 -13.80 -8.25
C GLU A 115 0.05 -14.31 -8.18
N MET A 116 -0.59 -14.48 -9.32
CA MET A 116 -1.89 -15.13 -9.47
C MET A 116 -1.79 -16.23 -10.54
N GLY A 117 -2.08 -17.47 -10.14
CA GLY A 117 -1.96 -18.60 -11.06
C GLY A 117 -0.55 -18.82 -11.60
N GLY A 118 0.48 -18.43 -10.84
CA GLY A 118 1.89 -18.55 -11.25
C GLY A 118 2.39 -17.38 -12.13
N GLU A 119 1.54 -16.39 -12.42
CA GLU A 119 1.92 -15.22 -13.20
C GLU A 119 2.11 -14.00 -12.28
N ALA A 120 3.20 -13.23 -12.48
CA ALA A 120 3.45 -12.00 -11.75
C ALA A 120 2.45 -10.89 -12.18
N VAL A 121 1.61 -10.47 -11.24
CA VAL A 121 0.54 -9.49 -11.47
C VAL A 121 0.76 -8.18 -10.72
N GLY A 122 1.70 -8.14 -9.78
CA GLY A 122 1.98 -6.93 -9.01
C GLY A 122 3.41 -6.88 -8.50
N VAL A 123 3.90 -5.68 -8.27
CA VAL A 123 5.22 -5.40 -7.70
C VAL A 123 5.12 -4.25 -6.70
N LEU A 124 5.87 -4.36 -5.60
CA LEU A 124 6.09 -3.29 -4.64
C LEU A 124 7.57 -3.28 -4.24
N ARG A 125 8.20 -2.11 -4.29
CA ARG A 125 9.56 -1.91 -3.77
C ARG A 125 9.50 -1.05 -2.52
N CYS A 126 10.10 -1.53 -1.43
CA CYS A 126 10.23 -0.83 -0.16
C CYS A 126 11.72 -0.61 0.16
N ILE A 127 12.06 0.57 0.69
CA ILE A 127 13.42 0.99 0.98
C ILE A 127 13.48 1.44 2.43
N HIS A 128 14.46 0.96 3.18
CA HIS A 128 14.82 1.50 4.48
C HIS A 128 15.61 2.79 4.26
N SER A 129 15.02 3.92 4.63
CA SER A 129 15.52 5.26 4.38
C SER A 129 15.88 5.98 5.68
N ALA A 130 16.95 6.76 5.66
CA ALA A 130 17.28 7.68 6.75
C ALA A 130 16.48 8.98 6.59
N GLY A 131 15.89 9.43 7.69
CA GLY A 131 15.27 10.74 7.83
C GLY A 131 16.28 11.84 8.13
N SER A 132 15.77 13.04 8.36
CA SER A 132 16.60 14.13 8.90
C SER A 132 17.04 13.80 10.32
N PRO A 133 18.32 14.05 10.69
CA PRO A 133 18.79 13.86 12.07
C PRO A 133 18.14 14.84 13.07
N LEU A 134 17.35 15.80 12.59
CA LEU A 134 16.64 16.78 13.40
C LEU A 134 15.17 16.39 13.65
N LEU A 135 14.69 15.31 13.06
CA LEU A 135 13.30 14.89 13.10
C LEU A 135 13.15 13.45 13.59
N ASP A 136 12.01 13.15 14.17
CA ASP A 136 11.58 11.82 14.57
C ASP A 136 10.44 11.38 13.66
N PRO A 137 10.45 10.13 13.17
CA PRO A 137 11.46 9.08 13.35
C PRO A 137 12.73 9.33 12.52
N PRO A 138 13.91 8.88 13.01
CA PRO A 138 15.18 9.04 12.29
C PRO A 138 15.30 8.13 11.06
N GLN A 139 14.45 7.14 10.95
CA GLN A 139 14.39 6.17 9.86
C GLN A 139 12.93 5.84 9.50
N TYR A 140 12.69 5.57 8.24
CA TYR A 140 11.36 5.23 7.75
C TYR A 140 11.44 4.29 6.55
N ALA A 141 10.34 3.64 6.24
CA ALA A 141 10.20 2.87 5.02
C ALA A 141 9.72 3.78 3.88
N TYR A 142 10.36 3.71 2.71
CA TYR A 142 9.94 4.45 1.53
C TYR A 142 9.46 3.51 0.43
N ILE A 143 8.20 3.58 0.07
CA ILE A 143 7.62 2.83 -1.04
C ILE A 143 7.89 3.61 -2.32
N SER A 144 8.73 3.07 -3.21
CA SER A 144 9.22 3.80 -4.39
C SER A 144 8.59 3.37 -5.70
N SER A 145 8.02 2.20 -5.77
CA SER A 145 7.41 1.66 -6.99
C SER A 145 6.35 0.64 -6.61
N VAL A 146 5.12 0.92 -6.99
CA VAL A 146 4.00 -0.01 -6.85
C VAL A 146 3.27 -0.08 -8.16
N TYR A 147 3.03 -1.28 -8.64
CA TYR A 147 2.22 -1.51 -9.82
C TYR A 147 1.44 -2.81 -9.70
N VAL A 148 0.19 -2.76 -10.10
CA VAL A 148 -0.69 -3.93 -10.26
C VAL A 148 -1.24 -3.87 -11.67
N VAL A 149 -1.10 -4.96 -12.42
CA VAL A 149 -1.63 -5.04 -13.80
C VAL A 149 -3.13 -4.77 -13.80
N PRO A 150 -3.68 -4.06 -14.81
CA PRO A 150 -5.09 -3.63 -14.81
C PRO A 150 -6.08 -4.75 -14.50
N ARG A 151 -5.88 -5.95 -15.08
CA ARG A 151 -6.77 -7.11 -14.88
C ARG A 151 -6.79 -7.69 -13.46
N ALA A 152 -5.79 -7.35 -12.63
CA ALA A 152 -5.68 -7.83 -11.24
C ALA A 152 -5.96 -6.74 -10.20
N ARG A 153 -6.35 -5.53 -10.63
CA ARG A 153 -6.78 -4.45 -9.74
C ARG A 153 -8.09 -4.79 -9.05
N GLU A 154 -8.35 -4.17 -7.91
CA GLU A 154 -9.56 -4.37 -7.09
C GLU A 154 -9.75 -5.80 -6.54
N GLN A 155 -8.73 -6.65 -6.69
CA GLN A 155 -8.73 -8.04 -6.20
C GLN A 155 -7.86 -8.23 -4.94
N GLY A 156 -7.56 -7.15 -4.21
CA GLY A 156 -6.78 -7.19 -2.98
C GLY A 156 -5.26 -7.25 -3.16
N VAL A 157 -4.73 -7.29 -4.38
CA VAL A 157 -3.30 -7.44 -4.68
C VAL A 157 -2.45 -6.36 -3.99
N LEU A 158 -2.88 -5.10 -4.03
CA LEU A 158 -2.16 -4.00 -3.38
C LEU A 158 -2.12 -4.18 -1.85
N ARG A 159 -3.21 -4.65 -1.25
CA ARG A 159 -3.29 -4.90 0.20
C ARG A 159 -2.32 -5.99 0.63
N GLU A 160 -2.25 -7.09 -0.10
CA GLU A 160 -1.32 -8.18 0.20
C GLU A 160 0.15 -7.76 0.01
N LEU A 161 0.46 -6.98 -1.03
CA LEU A 161 1.79 -6.40 -1.22
C LEU A 161 2.18 -5.46 -0.08
N LEU A 162 1.24 -4.66 0.41
CA LEU A 162 1.46 -3.75 1.53
C LEU A 162 1.63 -4.54 2.84
N ALA A 163 0.82 -5.57 3.09
CA ALA A 163 0.97 -6.43 4.26
C ALA A 163 2.36 -7.10 4.33
N ALA A 164 2.91 -7.51 3.18
CA ALA A 164 4.28 -8.02 3.12
C ALA A 164 5.32 -6.94 3.43
N ALA A 165 5.09 -5.69 2.99
CA ALA A 165 5.94 -4.56 3.33
C ALA A 165 5.83 -4.18 4.81
N ASP A 166 4.63 -4.23 5.42
CA ASP A 166 4.41 -4.01 6.85
C ASP A 166 5.21 -5.00 7.69
N ALA A 167 5.15 -6.29 7.36
CA ALA A 167 5.93 -7.32 8.04
C ALA A 167 7.45 -7.06 7.93
N TRP A 168 7.93 -6.68 6.74
CA TRP A 168 9.34 -6.34 6.53
C TRP A 168 9.77 -5.10 7.33
N CYS A 169 8.89 -4.11 7.51
CA CYS A 169 9.12 -2.93 8.35
C CYS A 169 9.18 -3.30 9.83
N ALA A 170 8.24 -4.12 10.31
CA ALA A 170 8.20 -4.59 11.69
C ALA A 170 9.49 -5.33 12.07
N ASP A 171 10.00 -6.20 11.20
CA ASP A 171 11.28 -6.90 11.39
C ASP A 171 12.49 -5.96 11.52
N ARG A 172 12.37 -4.70 11.08
CA ARG A 172 13.42 -3.68 11.10
C ARG A 172 13.18 -2.56 12.09
N GLY A 173 12.08 -2.62 12.84
CA GLY A 173 11.69 -1.57 13.78
C GLY A 173 11.40 -0.23 13.08
N LEU A 174 10.79 -0.27 11.90
CA LEU A 174 10.37 0.92 11.16
C LEU A 174 8.88 1.14 11.40
N ASP A 175 8.53 2.26 12.02
CA ASP A 175 7.17 2.58 12.46
C ASP A 175 6.42 3.50 11.49
N GLU A 176 7.08 3.96 10.43
CA GLU A 176 6.51 4.90 9.46
C GLU A 176 6.83 4.50 8.03
N MET A 177 5.81 4.58 7.16
CA MET A 177 5.94 4.43 5.71
C MET A 177 5.63 5.74 5.00
N ARG A 178 6.42 6.07 3.98
CA ARG A 178 6.22 7.22 3.10
C ARG A 178 6.20 6.79 1.64
N LEU A 179 5.47 7.52 0.81
CA LEU A 179 5.47 7.33 -0.64
C LEU A 179 5.20 8.65 -1.36
N HIS A 180 5.51 8.67 -2.65
CA HIS A 180 5.03 9.70 -3.56
C HIS A 180 4.16 9.03 -4.65
N ASN A 181 3.02 9.60 -4.94
CA ASN A 181 2.19 9.22 -6.06
C ASN A 181 1.82 10.43 -6.93
N ALA A 182 1.35 10.18 -8.14
CA ALA A 182 0.92 11.24 -9.02
C ALA A 182 -0.36 11.89 -8.47
N ALA A 183 -0.35 13.21 -8.27
CA ALA A 183 -1.48 13.95 -7.72
C ALA A 183 -2.73 13.89 -8.61
N ASP A 184 -2.54 13.68 -9.92
CA ASP A 184 -3.58 13.56 -10.95
C ASP A 184 -4.06 12.11 -11.19
N ASN A 185 -3.71 11.17 -10.29
CA ASN A 185 -4.18 9.78 -10.35
C ASN A 185 -5.22 9.51 -9.25
N PRO A 186 -6.52 9.72 -9.52
CA PRO A 186 -7.57 9.59 -8.50
C PRO A 186 -7.72 8.16 -7.97
N LEU A 187 -7.45 7.13 -8.79
CA LEU A 187 -7.51 5.74 -8.34
C LEU A 187 -6.42 5.43 -7.32
N ALA A 188 -5.19 5.88 -7.57
CA ALA A 188 -4.10 5.69 -6.62
C ALA A 188 -4.33 6.49 -5.34
N ASN A 189 -4.80 7.74 -5.43
CA ASN A 189 -5.10 8.57 -4.27
C ASN A 189 -6.14 7.89 -3.36
N ALA A 190 -7.28 7.44 -3.94
CA ALA A 190 -8.32 6.75 -3.19
C ALA A 190 -7.84 5.42 -2.57
N ALA A 191 -6.98 4.67 -3.29
CA ALA A 191 -6.43 3.42 -2.78
C ALA A 191 -5.49 3.66 -1.58
N TRP A 192 -4.61 4.67 -1.65
CA TRP A 192 -3.70 5.00 -0.55
C TRP A 192 -4.44 5.54 0.67
N GLU A 193 -5.44 6.40 0.47
CA GLU A 193 -6.30 6.89 1.55
C GLU A 193 -7.04 5.74 2.25
N ALA A 194 -7.62 4.79 1.49
CA ALA A 194 -8.28 3.60 2.03
C ALA A 194 -7.33 2.65 2.77
N LEU A 195 -6.02 2.75 2.54
CA LEU A 195 -4.97 2.00 3.22
C LEU A 195 -4.32 2.79 4.37
N GLY A 196 -4.88 3.95 4.73
CA GLY A 196 -4.45 4.75 5.88
C GLY A 196 -3.32 5.73 5.62
N PHE A 197 -2.94 5.98 4.35
CA PHE A 197 -1.97 7.01 4.02
C PHE A 197 -2.63 8.39 3.92
N GLU A 198 -2.02 9.39 4.54
CA GLU A 198 -2.46 10.78 4.49
C GLU A 198 -1.54 11.61 3.60
N VAL A 199 -2.10 12.63 2.96
CA VAL A 199 -1.31 13.59 2.17
C VAL A 199 -0.69 14.63 3.10
N VAL A 200 0.63 14.58 3.24
CA VAL A 200 1.39 15.49 4.14
C VAL A 200 2.28 16.47 3.36
N GLU A 201 2.54 16.22 2.08
CA GLU A 201 3.47 17.03 1.28
C GLU A 201 3.03 17.12 -0.19
N HIS A 202 3.39 18.22 -0.85
CA HIS A 202 3.15 18.45 -2.28
C HIS A 202 4.47 18.64 -3.02
N LEU A 203 4.79 17.77 -3.97
CA LEU A 203 5.93 17.95 -4.87
C LEU A 203 5.56 18.92 -6.00
N ARG A 204 6.35 19.99 -6.19
CA ARG A 204 6.19 20.98 -7.24
C ARG A 204 7.36 20.95 -8.21
N VAL A 205 7.07 21.03 -9.52
CA VAL A 205 8.07 21.00 -10.58
C VAL A 205 8.00 22.30 -11.40
N ARG A 206 9.18 22.92 -11.64
CA ARG A 206 9.34 24.06 -12.53
C ARG A 206 10.44 23.73 -13.55
N SER A 207 10.14 23.85 -14.87
CA SER A 207 11.17 23.78 -15.90
C SER A 207 11.98 25.08 -15.91
N LEU A 208 13.32 24.96 -15.94
CA LEU A 208 14.23 26.09 -16.11
C LEU A 208 14.64 26.32 -17.57
N LYS A 209 14.24 25.41 -18.46
CA LYS A 209 14.43 25.61 -19.90
C LYS A 209 13.27 26.43 -20.45
N PRO A 210 13.53 27.43 -21.31
CA PRO A 210 12.45 28.11 -22.04
C PRO A 210 11.64 27.08 -22.85
N ARG A 211 10.33 27.30 -22.90
CA ARG A 211 9.41 26.50 -23.74
C ARG A 211 9.52 26.90 -25.17
#